data_6ab3159df4da49f8249c33e442a874b5
#
_entry.id   6ab3159df4da49f8249c33e442a874b5
#
_cell.length_a   1.000
_cell.length_b   1.000
_cell.length_c   1.000
_cell.angle_alpha   90.00
_cell.angle_beta   90.00
_cell.angle_gamma   90.00
#
_symmetry.space_group_name_H-M   'P 1'
#
loop_
_entity.id
_entity.type
_entity.pdbx_description
1 polymer ?
#
loop_
_entity_poly.entity_id
_entity_poly.type
_entity_poly.pdbx_seq_one_letter_code
_entity_poly.pdbx_strand_id
1 'polypeptide(L)'
;MRTDLLEKLIGSETKAELLMYFHENPNTTDALEVIATRMQRKAQDIEHDVSDLVELGLLQEVRVISFNKERDQELQREISQRLISPGAFEDQSSTTNHDLTGVGIIDLLVPEGYPSGSAVLIMGDPATGKTTLIVQLAIEALKKGKDVVYATLDDFPDSVRDSMRLMGLDPKGYELEGRRKLVFIDCYSFLIGVTSKEQYSEDPQRLSDLSIVISKALSESRSPGNVFLALDSFTTLIQRSGVRASFDFLHTLVAKIRSGRASLVGSLSRKAFHPAIIAAIQDKVDGVIEMKAEDTIEGLSRYIRIPKMKGARHITAWTPYDKDPSKGLVVPQQRNAL
;
A
#
# COMPACT_ATOMS: atom_id res chain seq x y z
N MET A 1 16.67 52.34 -7.82
CA MET A 1 16.28 50.92 -7.66
C MET A 1 15.84 50.51 -6.26
N ARG A 2 16.48 50.92 -5.16
CA ARG A 2 16.01 50.59 -3.78
C ARG A 2 14.83 51.47 -3.28
N THR A 3 14.74 52.72 -3.75
CA THR A 3 13.70 53.67 -3.34
C THR A 3 12.34 53.34 -3.99
N ASP A 4 12.34 52.84 -5.21
CA ASP A 4 11.14 52.50 -5.98
C ASP A 4 10.43 51.22 -5.43
N LEU A 5 11.19 50.29 -4.86
CA LEU A 5 10.69 49.06 -4.24
C LEU A 5 9.95 49.37 -2.91
N LEU A 6 10.50 50.30 -2.12
CA LEU A 6 9.90 50.73 -0.84
C LEU A 6 8.61 51.53 -1.06
N GLU A 7 8.58 52.41 -2.09
CA GLU A 7 7.35 53.17 -2.41
C GLU A 7 6.20 52.25 -2.88
N LYS A 8 6.50 51.18 -3.66
CA LYS A 8 5.50 50.20 -4.09
C LYS A 8 4.98 49.32 -2.93
N LEU A 9 5.77 49.10 -1.89
CA LEU A 9 5.39 48.33 -0.70
C LEU A 9 4.61 49.14 0.33
N ILE A 10 4.94 50.42 0.50
CA ILE A 10 4.37 51.29 1.55
C ILE A 10 2.97 51.80 1.16
N GLY A 11 2.56 51.70 -0.09
CA GLY A 11 1.30 52.25 -0.61
C GLY A 11 0.04 51.41 -0.37
N SER A 12 0.13 50.20 0.14
CA SER A 12 -1.04 49.35 0.37
C SER A 12 -0.95 48.59 1.69
N GLU A 13 -1.93 48.79 2.56
CA GLU A 13 -2.09 48.10 3.82
C GLU A 13 -2.25 46.59 3.58
N THR A 14 -2.92 46.22 2.49
CA THR A 14 -3.15 44.83 2.05
C THR A 14 -1.84 44.11 1.69
N LYS A 15 -0.87 44.79 1.05
CA LYS A 15 0.45 44.21 0.75
C LYS A 15 1.22 43.89 2.02
N ALA A 16 1.16 44.79 3.01
CA ALA A 16 1.81 44.55 4.29
C ALA A 16 1.20 43.34 5.03
N GLU A 17 -0.12 43.21 5.05
CA GLU A 17 -0.83 42.09 5.64
C GLU A 17 -0.51 40.81 4.93
N LEU A 18 -0.45 40.78 3.56
CA LEU A 18 -0.06 39.62 2.75
C LEU A 18 1.37 39.19 3.08
N LEU A 19 2.32 40.10 3.18
CA LEU A 19 3.70 39.76 3.53
C LEU A 19 3.81 39.22 4.97
N MET A 20 3.06 39.79 5.93
CA MET A 20 2.99 39.23 7.29
C MET A 20 2.42 37.83 7.28
N TYR A 21 1.33 37.59 6.55
CA TYR A 21 0.73 36.25 6.41
C TYR A 21 1.71 35.19 5.92
N PHE A 22 2.46 35.48 4.85
CA PHE A 22 3.46 34.56 4.31
C PHE A 22 4.73 34.48 5.18
N HIS A 23 5.06 35.53 5.91
CA HIS A 23 6.19 35.48 6.83
C HIS A 23 5.90 34.63 8.07
N GLU A 24 4.67 34.63 8.55
CA GLU A 24 4.21 33.75 9.63
C GLU A 24 4.00 32.30 9.16
N ASN A 25 3.76 32.10 7.84
CA ASN A 25 3.49 30.78 7.22
C ASN A 25 4.41 30.52 6.02
N PRO A 26 5.75 30.42 6.22
CA PRO A 26 6.74 30.45 5.12
C PRO A 26 6.70 29.25 4.18
N ASN A 27 6.03 28.15 4.56
CA ASN A 27 5.90 26.94 3.73
C ASN A 27 4.48 26.74 3.19
N THR A 28 3.64 27.76 3.27
CA THR A 28 2.25 27.69 2.80
C THR A 28 2.19 27.91 1.29
N THR A 29 1.39 27.05 0.62
CA THR A 29 0.99 27.19 -0.79
C THR A 29 -0.53 27.18 -0.83
N ASP A 30 -1.14 28.36 -0.73
CA ASP A 30 -2.59 28.53 -0.67
C ASP A 30 -3.12 29.13 -1.99
N ALA A 31 -4.35 28.79 -2.36
CA ALA A 31 -5.06 29.45 -3.44
C ALA A 31 -5.48 30.88 -3.02
N LEU A 32 -5.63 31.77 -3.98
CA LEU A 32 -5.98 33.16 -3.75
C LEU A 32 -7.24 33.33 -2.87
N GLU A 33 -8.25 32.49 -3.09
CA GLU A 33 -9.51 32.47 -2.35
C GLU A 33 -9.31 32.07 -0.87
N VAL A 34 -8.37 31.17 -0.61
CA VAL A 34 -8.04 30.72 0.74
C VAL A 34 -7.31 31.81 1.50
N ILE A 35 -6.34 32.48 0.85
CA ILE A 35 -5.61 33.62 1.41
C ILE A 35 -6.60 34.74 1.73
N ALA A 36 -7.46 35.09 0.79
CA ALA A 36 -8.49 36.12 0.96
C ALA A 36 -9.43 35.80 2.13
N THR A 37 -9.90 34.57 2.25
CA THR A 37 -10.78 34.12 3.34
C THR A 37 -10.09 34.28 4.70
N ARG A 38 -8.81 33.89 4.80
CA ARG A 38 -8.04 34.03 6.05
C ARG A 38 -7.78 35.49 6.44
N MET A 39 -7.63 36.36 5.45
CA MET A 39 -7.50 37.80 5.65
C MET A 39 -8.85 38.51 5.83
N GLN A 40 -9.97 37.76 5.80
CA GLN A 40 -11.34 38.32 5.87
C GLN A 40 -11.63 39.35 4.76
N ARG A 41 -11.07 39.13 3.57
CA ARG A 41 -11.21 39.97 2.37
C ARG A 41 -11.80 39.15 1.21
N LYS A 42 -12.22 39.82 0.13
CA LYS A 42 -12.60 39.12 -1.10
C LYS A 42 -11.36 38.89 -1.98
N ALA A 43 -11.35 37.79 -2.74
CA ALA A 43 -10.22 37.46 -3.60
C ALA A 43 -9.91 38.59 -4.61
N GLN A 44 -10.94 39.23 -5.19
CA GLN A 44 -10.80 40.34 -6.12
C GLN A 44 -10.11 41.57 -5.50
N ASP A 45 -10.23 41.77 -4.19
CA ASP A 45 -9.67 42.94 -3.49
C ASP A 45 -8.16 42.78 -3.24
N ILE A 46 -7.64 41.55 -3.23
CA ILE A 46 -6.23 41.23 -2.97
C ILE A 46 -5.46 40.76 -4.22
N GLU A 47 -6.15 40.43 -5.30
CA GLU A 47 -5.56 39.89 -6.53
C GLU A 47 -4.48 40.78 -7.14
N HIS A 48 -4.73 42.08 -7.21
CA HIS A 48 -3.77 43.05 -7.72
C HIS A 48 -2.52 43.15 -6.84
N ASP A 49 -2.72 43.22 -5.50
CA ASP A 49 -1.63 43.29 -4.55
C ASP A 49 -0.77 41.98 -4.54
N VAL A 50 -1.39 40.82 -4.72
CA VAL A 50 -0.66 39.54 -4.89
C VAL A 50 0.15 39.55 -6.18
N SER A 51 -0.44 40.01 -7.30
CA SER A 51 0.24 40.09 -8.60
C SER A 51 1.48 41.04 -8.51
N ASP A 52 1.33 42.16 -7.86
CA ASP A 52 2.44 43.12 -7.63
C ASP A 52 3.58 42.47 -6.79
N LEU A 53 3.23 41.70 -5.76
CA LEU A 53 4.22 41.00 -4.91
C LEU A 53 4.92 39.86 -5.68
N VAL A 54 4.24 39.24 -6.63
CA VAL A 54 4.83 38.24 -7.54
C VAL A 54 5.78 38.93 -8.52
N GLU A 55 5.39 40.07 -9.14
CA GLU A 55 6.28 40.84 -10.02
C GLU A 55 7.53 41.36 -9.30
N LEU A 56 7.40 41.69 -8.03
CA LEU A 56 8.53 42.08 -7.19
C LEU A 56 9.41 40.92 -6.75
N GLY A 57 9.03 39.66 -7.06
CA GLY A 57 9.75 38.45 -6.68
C GLY A 57 9.69 38.13 -5.20
N LEU A 58 8.76 38.75 -4.43
CA LEU A 58 8.54 38.48 -3.02
C LEU A 58 7.60 37.31 -2.79
N LEU A 59 6.69 37.04 -3.75
CA LEU A 59 5.88 35.83 -3.82
C LEU A 59 6.21 35.09 -5.10
N GLN A 60 5.95 33.79 -5.12
CA GLN A 60 6.07 32.94 -6.29
C GLN A 60 4.75 32.27 -6.58
N GLU A 61 4.25 32.42 -7.80
CA GLU A 61 3.07 31.73 -8.26
C GLU A 61 3.41 30.25 -8.55
N VAL A 62 2.76 29.35 -7.85
CA VAL A 62 2.91 27.90 -8.04
C VAL A 62 1.68 27.37 -8.72
N ARG A 63 1.82 26.73 -9.88
CA ARG A 63 0.70 26.02 -10.53
C ARG A 63 0.29 24.84 -9.67
N VAL A 64 -0.79 24.97 -8.93
CA VAL A 64 -1.43 23.88 -8.23
C VAL A 64 -2.36 23.17 -9.21
N ILE A 65 -2.01 21.93 -9.58
CA ILE A 65 -2.91 21.07 -10.34
C ILE A 65 -3.89 20.46 -9.34
N SER A 66 -5.11 20.95 -9.30
CA SER A 66 -6.17 20.36 -8.50
C SER A 66 -6.86 19.22 -9.26
N PHE A 67 -7.16 18.15 -8.52
CA PHE A 67 -7.90 17.02 -9.06
C PHE A 67 -9.37 17.40 -9.28
N ASN A 68 -9.85 17.33 -10.52
CA ASN A 68 -11.25 17.56 -10.86
C ASN A 68 -12.08 16.32 -10.57
N LYS A 69 -12.67 16.26 -9.37
CA LYS A 69 -13.47 15.11 -8.89
C LYS A 69 -14.70 14.82 -9.78
N GLU A 70 -15.32 15.82 -10.35
CA GLU A 70 -16.51 15.64 -11.19
C GLU A 70 -16.15 14.99 -12.52
N ARG A 71 -15.07 15.45 -13.14
CA ARG A 71 -14.57 14.89 -14.39
C ARG A 71 -14.02 13.47 -14.22
N ASP A 72 -13.41 13.19 -13.06
CA ASP A 72 -12.95 11.84 -12.74
C ASP A 72 -14.11 10.87 -12.56
N GLN A 73 -15.20 11.27 -11.89
CA GLN A 73 -16.39 10.45 -11.74
C GLN A 73 -17.09 10.16 -13.08
N GLU A 74 -17.12 11.13 -14.00
CA GLU A 74 -17.61 10.90 -15.37
C GLU A 74 -16.71 9.90 -16.11
N LEU A 75 -15.40 10.08 -16.04
CA LEU A 75 -14.42 9.20 -16.68
C LEU A 75 -14.51 7.78 -16.11
N GLN A 76 -14.67 7.63 -14.82
CA GLN A 76 -14.86 6.33 -14.18
C GLN A 76 -16.17 5.65 -14.58
N ARG A 77 -17.24 6.41 -14.77
CA ARG A 77 -18.50 5.88 -15.35
C ARG A 77 -18.33 5.43 -16.80
N GLU A 78 -17.65 6.22 -17.63
CA GLU A 78 -17.33 5.85 -19.01
C GLU A 78 -16.43 4.62 -19.11
N ILE A 79 -15.40 4.54 -18.26
CA ILE A 79 -14.50 3.38 -18.18
C ILE A 79 -15.28 2.15 -17.74
N SER A 80 -16.12 2.25 -16.72
CA SER A 80 -16.95 1.14 -16.25
C SER A 80 -17.96 0.68 -17.31
N GLN A 81 -18.55 1.60 -18.07
CA GLN A 81 -19.45 1.26 -19.16
C GLN A 81 -18.74 0.61 -20.36
N ARG A 82 -17.50 1.01 -20.67
CA ARG A 82 -16.70 0.42 -21.75
C ARG A 82 -16.13 -0.95 -21.41
N LEU A 83 -15.83 -1.21 -20.12
CA LEU A 83 -15.36 -2.51 -19.64
C LEU A 83 -16.46 -3.59 -19.61
N ILE A 84 -17.75 -3.20 -19.71
CA ILE A 84 -18.89 -4.13 -19.76
C ILE A 84 -19.20 -4.57 -21.20
N SER A 85 -18.58 -3.98 -22.22
CA SER A 85 -18.78 -4.38 -23.62
C SER A 85 -17.78 -5.47 -24.02
N PRO A 86 -18.23 -6.72 -24.31
CA PRO A 86 -17.33 -7.76 -24.79
C PRO A 86 -17.00 -7.51 -26.26
N GLY A 87 -15.79 -7.13 -26.55
CA GLY A 87 -15.28 -7.14 -27.91
C GLY A 87 -14.47 -5.92 -28.35
N ALA A 88 -13.31 -5.70 -27.78
CA ALA A 88 -12.21 -5.03 -28.46
C ALA A 88 -10.93 -5.16 -27.64
N PHE A 89 -10.18 -6.21 -27.88
CA PHE A 89 -8.72 -6.25 -27.80
C PHE A 89 -8.27 -7.70 -27.94
N GLU A 90 -8.19 -8.16 -29.19
CA GLU A 90 -7.26 -9.22 -29.52
C GLU A 90 -5.87 -8.61 -29.42
N ASP A 91 -5.08 -9.03 -28.45
CA ASP A 91 -3.65 -8.90 -28.54
C ASP A 91 -2.93 -10.04 -27.83
N GLN A 92 -1.98 -10.51 -28.50
CA GLN A 92 -0.97 -11.54 -28.33
C GLN A 92 -0.82 -12.12 -26.93
N SER A 93 -1.20 -13.37 -26.81
CA SER A 93 -1.07 -14.26 -25.67
C SER A 93 0.38 -14.53 -25.29
N SER A 94 0.85 -13.85 -24.26
CA SER A 94 1.76 -14.50 -23.32
C SER A 94 0.89 -15.30 -22.36
N THR A 95 1.06 -16.61 -22.31
CA THR A 95 0.33 -17.53 -21.44
C THR A 95 0.75 -17.39 -19.96
N THR A 96 0.60 -16.21 -19.40
CA THR A 96 0.71 -16.01 -17.95
C THR A 96 -0.67 -16.20 -17.37
N ASN A 97 -0.87 -17.27 -16.58
CA ASN A 97 -2.08 -17.44 -15.79
C ASN A 97 -2.21 -16.28 -14.82
N HIS A 98 -3.26 -15.50 -14.97
CA HIS A 98 -3.64 -14.44 -14.05
C HIS A 98 -4.70 -14.98 -13.10
N ASP A 99 -4.50 -14.74 -11.81
CA ASP A 99 -5.41 -15.17 -10.75
C ASP A 99 -6.01 -13.95 -10.05
N LEU A 100 -7.34 -13.82 -10.04
CA LEU A 100 -8.02 -12.91 -9.12
C LEU A 100 -7.66 -13.29 -7.68
N THR A 101 -7.56 -12.32 -6.78
CA THR A 101 -7.22 -12.59 -5.39
C THR A 101 -8.39 -13.17 -4.60
N GLY A 102 -9.62 -12.82 -4.94
CA GLY A 102 -10.83 -13.03 -4.14
C GLY A 102 -11.06 -11.91 -3.10
N VAL A 103 -10.13 -10.98 -2.98
CA VAL A 103 -10.27 -9.79 -2.14
C VAL A 103 -10.81 -8.66 -3.00
N GLY A 104 -12.09 -8.31 -2.82
CA GLY A 104 -12.82 -7.41 -3.73
C GLY A 104 -12.14 -6.08 -4.00
N ILE A 105 -11.50 -5.44 -3.00
CA ILE A 105 -10.78 -4.18 -3.21
C ILE A 105 -9.53 -4.38 -4.08
N ILE A 106 -8.84 -5.51 -3.98
CA ILE A 106 -7.67 -5.80 -4.79
C ILE A 106 -8.09 -6.17 -6.22
N ASP A 107 -9.12 -6.98 -6.37
CA ASP A 107 -9.64 -7.39 -7.67
C ASP A 107 -10.27 -6.21 -8.44
N LEU A 108 -10.78 -5.19 -7.72
CA LEU A 108 -11.16 -3.91 -8.32
C LEU A 108 -9.96 -3.16 -8.90
N LEU A 109 -8.82 -3.19 -8.19
CA LEU A 109 -7.60 -2.46 -8.59
C LEU A 109 -6.77 -3.21 -9.64
N VAL A 110 -6.89 -4.54 -9.73
CA VAL A 110 -6.25 -5.41 -10.73
C VAL A 110 -7.31 -6.33 -11.33
N PRO A 111 -8.16 -5.83 -12.25
CA PRO A 111 -9.34 -6.56 -12.72
C PRO A 111 -9.03 -7.88 -13.44
N GLU A 112 -7.85 -7.98 -14.03
CA GLU A 112 -7.40 -9.19 -14.72
C GLU A 112 -6.73 -10.20 -13.77
N GLY A 113 -6.57 -9.83 -12.47
CA GLY A 113 -5.75 -10.57 -11.53
C GLY A 113 -4.25 -10.27 -11.70
N TYR A 114 -3.44 -10.83 -10.83
CA TYR A 114 -1.99 -10.69 -10.94
C TYR A 114 -1.34 -11.99 -11.43
N PRO A 115 -0.18 -11.90 -12.11
CA PRO A 115 0.47 -13.07 -12.66
C PRO A 115 0.86 -14.08 -11.57
N SER A 116 0.61 -15.36 -11.80
CA SER A 116 1.09 -16.43 -10.92
C SER A 116 2.62 -16.39 -10.82
N GLY A 117 3.16 -16.63 -9.62
CA GLY A 117 4.59 -16.53 -9.36
C GLY A 117 5.09 -15.11 -9.09
N SER A 118 4.19 -14.16 -8.89
CA SER A 118 4.55 -12.77 -8.55
C SER A 118 4.95 -12.63 -7.08
N ALA A 119 5.91 -11.74 -6.84
CA ALA A 119 6.25 -11.23 -5.53
C ALA A 119 5.66 -9.82 -5.35
N VAL A 120 4.78 -9.66 -4.37
CA VAL A 120 4.06 -8.41 -4.10
C VAL A 120 4.39 -7.90 -2.71
N LEU A 121 4.61 -6.60 -2.60
CA LEU A 121 4.87 -5.93 -1.33
C LEU A 121 3.72 -4.99 -0.97
N ILE A 122 3.12 -5.19 0.21
CA ILE A 122 2.12 -4.31 0.79
C ILE A 122 2.82 -3.30 1.68
N MET A 123 2.77 -2.04 1.28
CA MET A 123 3.44 -0.94 1.96
C MET A 123 2.44 0.03 2.57
N GLY A 124 2.71 0.50 3.76
CA GLY A 124 1.85 1.49 4.40
C GLY A 124 2.28 1.80 5.82
N ASP A 125 1.70 2.87 6.37
CA ASP A 125 1.92 3.28 7.74
C ASP A 125 1.26 2.30 8.74
N PRO A 126 1.58 2.40 10.03
CA PRO A 126 0.84 1.67 11.07
C PRO A 126 -0.67 1.89 10.97
N ALA A 127 -1.47 0.91 11.39
CA ALA A 127 -2.93 0.94 11.39
C ALA A 127 -3.64 1.00 10.03
N THR A 128 -2.92 0.97 8.91
CA THR A 128 -3.54 0.88 7.57
C THR A 128 -4.16 -0.49 7.27
N GLY A 129 -3.82 -1.56 8.01
CA GLY A 129 -4.40 -2.89 7.82
C GLY A 129 -3.57 -3.81 6.91
N LYS A 130 -2.25 -3.62 6.83
CA LYS A 130 -1.34 -4.49 6.05
C LYS A 130 -1.49 -5.97 6.43
N THR A 131 -1.33 -6.29 7.71
CA THR A 131 -1.53 -7.65 8.25
C THR A 131 -2.95 -8.17 7.95
N THR A 132 -3.98 -7.31 8.11
CA THR A 132 -5.36 -7.66 7.78
C THR A 132 -5.50 -8.09 6.33
N LEU A 133 -4.88 -7.35 5.40
CA LEU A 133 -4.89 -7.69 3.97
C LEU A 133 -4.12 -8.97 3.69
N ILE A 134 -2.97 -9.22 4.33
CA ILE A 134 -2.21 -10.46 4.15
C ILE A 134 -3.04 -11.66 4.64
N VAL A 135 -3.66 -11.57 5.80
CA VAL A 135 -4.53 -12.62 6.33
C VAL A 135 -5.71 -12.89 5.40
N GLN A 136 -6.36 -11.83 4.89
CA GLN A 136 -7.46 -11.95 3.94
C GLN A 136 -7.02 -12.64 2.62
N LEU A 137 -5.86 -12.27 2.08
CA LEU A 137 -5.29 -12.92 0.89
C LEU A 137 -4.93 -14.39 1.15
N ALA A 138 -4.39 -14.71 2.34
CA ALA A 138 -4.11 -16.09 2.75
C ALA A 138 -5.38 -16.92 2.86
N ILE A 139 -6.46 -16.36 3.44
CA ILE A 139 -7.78 -17.01 3.50
C ILE A 139 -8.32 -17.32 2.09
N GLU A 140 -8.28 -16.35 1.19
CA GLU A 140 -8.76 -16.54 -0.18
C GLU A 140 -7.88 -17.54 -0.96
N ALA A 141 -6.58 -17.55 -0.72
CA ALA A 141 -5.68 -18.58 -1.29
C ALA A 141 -6.07 -19.99 -0.81
N LEU A 142 -6.32 -20.17 0.49
CA LEU A 142 -6.80 -21.45 1.04
C LEU A 142 -8.15 -21.89 0.45
N LYS A 143 -9.11 -20.97 0.32
CA LYS A 143 -10.43 -21.25 -0.30
C LYS A 143 -10.31 -21.69 -1.76
N LYS A 144 -9.31 -21.12 -2.49
CA LYS A 144 -8.99 -21.50 -3.87
C LYS A 144 -8.16 -22.79 -3.97
N GLY A 145 -7.90 -23.44 -2.84
CA GLY A 145 -7.18 -24.71 -2.80
C GLY A 145 -5.66 -24.57 -2.88
N LYS A 146 -5.11 -23.35 -2.77
CA LYS A 146 -3.66 -23.14 -2.69
C LYS A 146 -3.15 -23.58 -1.32
N ASP A 147 -1.90 -24.03 -1.29
CA ASP A 147 -1.20 -24.22 -0.03
C ASP A 147 -0.65 -22.88 0.46
N VAL A 148 -0.74 -22.61 1.75
CA VAL A 148 -0.32 -21.35 2.36
C VAL A 148 0.81 -21.61 3.35
N VAL A 149 1.92 -20.91 3.17
CA VAL A 149 3.01 -20.79 4.14
C VAL A 149 2.96 -19.38 4.71
N TYR A 150 2.78 -19.24 6.02
CA TYR A 150 2.68 -17.94 6.69
C TYR A 150 3.87 -17.76 7.64
N ALA A 151 4.84 -16.94 7.26
CA ALA A 151 5.95 -16.55 8.13
C ALA A 151 5.55 -15.30 8.92
N THR A 152 5.42 -15.44 10.24
CA THR A 152 5.06 -14.34 11.14
C THR A 152 6.24 -13.87 11.96
N LEU A 153 6.49 -12.55 11.94
CA LEU A 153 7.58 -11.89 12.64
C LEU A 153 7.10 -10.84 13.66
N ASP A 154 5.86 -10.38 13.53
CA ASP A 154 5.33 -9.28 14.34
C ASP A 154 4.29 -9.75 15.37
N ASP A 155 3.80 -10.99 15.26
CA ASP A 155 2.79 -11.55 16.16
C ASP A 155 2.89 -13.08 16.23
N PHE A 156 2.24 -13.69 17.21
CA PHE A 156 2.15 -15.13 17.33
C PHE A 156 1.32 -15.77 16.21
N PRO A 157 1.65 -17.00 15.78
CA PRO A 157 0.79 -17.76 14.87
C PRO A 157 -0.66 -17.88 15.35
N ASP A 158 -0.88 -18.00 16.66
CA ASP A 158 -2.22 -18.08 17.25
C ASP A 158 -3.03 -16.79 17.03
N SER A 159 -2.42 -15.61 17.09
CA SER A 159 -3.08 -14.34 16.78
C SER A 159 -3.51 -14.27 15.31
N VAL A 160 -2.70 -14.82 14.40
CA VAL A 160 -3.05 -14.93 12.98
C VAL A 160 -4.21 -15.90 12.79
N ARG A 161 -4.20 -17.05 13.49
CA ARG A 161 -5.32 -18.01 13.50
C ARG A 161 -6.62 -17.37 13.99
N ASP A 162 -6.54 -16.57 15.05
CA ASP A 162 -7.72 -15.87 15.60
C ASP A 162 -8.25 -14.83 14.61
N SER A 163 -7.37 -14.13 13.91
CA SER A 163 -7.74 -13.22 12.83
C SER A 163 -8.44 -13.95 11.68
N MET A 164 -7.96 -15.14 11.30
CA MET A 164 -8.62 -15.98 10.28
C MET A 164 -10.01 -16.44 10.74
N ARG A 165 -10.16 -16.86 12.02
CA ARG A 165 -11.47 -17.25 12.59
C ARG A 165 -12.44 -16.08 12.59
N LEU A 166 -11.98 -14.90 12.99
CA LEU A 166 -12.79 -13.69 12.98
C LEU A 166 -13.30 -13.36 11.58
N MET A 167 -12.51 -13.63 10.56
CA MET A 167 -12.86 -13.46 9.14
C MET A 167 -13.60 -14.69 8.55
N GLY A 168 -14.07 -15.61 9.39
CA GLY A 168 -14.94 -16.70 8.99
C GLY A 168 -14.25 -17.96 8.44
N LEU A 169 -12.93 -18.10 8.62
CA LEU A 169 -12.20 -19.31 8.27
C LEU A 169 -11.64 -19.99 9.53
N ASP A 170 -12.04 -21.26 9.79
CA ASP A 170 -11.34 -22.06 10.80
C ASP A 170 -10.05 -22.66 10.23
N PRO A 171 -8.86 -22.19 10.67
CA PRO A 171 -7.58 -22.66 10.17
C PRO A 171 -7.31 -24.13 10.47
N LYS A 172 -7.90 -24.69 11.55
CA LYS A 172 -7.69 -26.10 11.97
C LYS A 172 -7.92 -27.10 10.84
N GLY A 173 -8.95 -26.88 10.01
CA GLY A 173 -9.26 -27.76 8.90
C GLY A 173 -8.18 -27.80 7.80
N TYR A 174 -7.31 -26.80 7.76
CA TYR A 174 -6.23 -26.67 6.78
C TYR A 174 -4.86 -27.09 7.34
N GLU A 175 -4.72 -27.19 8.65
CA GLU A 175 -3.49 -27.60 9.35
C GLU A 175 -3.42 -29.10 9.64
N LEU A 176 -4.53 -29.84 9.49
CA LEU A 176 -4.61 -31.26 9.80
C LEU A 176 -3.58 -32.10 9.03
N GLU A 177 -2.98 -33.06 9.74
CA GLU A 177 -2.11 -34.09 9.16
C GLU A 177 -2.84 -34.80 8.00
N GLY A 178 -2.20 -34.87 6.84
CA GLY A 178 -2.82 -35.44 5.63
C GLY A 178 -3.50 -34.44 4.70
N ARG A 179 -3.82 -33.23 5.14
CA ARG A 179 -4.32 -32.12 4.29
C ARG A 179 -3.43 -30.90 4.26
N ARG A 180 -2.58 -30.71 5.20
CA ARG A 180 -1.57 -29.66 5.47
C ARG A 180 -1.46 -28.57 4.38
N LYS A 181 -2.54 -27.79 4.27
CA LYS A 181 -2.60 -26.64 3.33
C LYS A 181 -2.18 -25.32 3.97
N LEU A 182 -2.14 -25.25 5.30
CA LEU A 182 -1.69 -24.07 6.05
C LEU A 182 -0.55 -24.49 6.97
N VAL A 183 0.58 -23.79 6.82
CA VAL A 183 1.79 -24.02 7.60
C VAL A 183 2.28 -22.66 8.10
N PHE A 184 2.59 -22.57 9.40
CA PHE A 184 3.22 -21.39 10.00
C PHE A 184 4.74 -21.58 10.13
N ILE A 185 5.47 -20.49 9.89
CA ILE A 185 6.88 -20.33 10.27
C ILE A 185 6.90 -19.24 11.35
N ASP A 186 7.14 -19.66 12.58
CA ASP A 186 7.13 -18.78 13.74
C ASP A 186 8.51 -18.17 13.97
N CYS A 187 8.68 -16.94 13.55
CA CYS A 187 9.88 -16.15 13.87
C CYS A 187 9.66 -15.25 15.08
N TYR A 188 8.39 -14.96 15.44
CA TYR A 188 8.08 -14.04 16.52
C TYR A 188 8.44 -14.61 17.90
N SER A 189 8.08 -15.86 18.17
CA SER A 189 8.44 -16.52 19.44
C SER A 189 9.96 -16.48 19.69
N PHE A 190 10.75 -16.64 18.63
CA PHE A 190 12.20 -16.56 18.73
C PHE A 190 12.68 -15.16 19.16
N LEU A 191 12.07 -14.10 18.60
CA LEU A 191 12.42 -12.71 18.91
C LEU A 191 12.17 -12.31 20.37
N ILE A 192 11.21 -12.94 21.02
CA ILE A 192 10.83 -12.66 22.42
C ILE A 192 11.35 -13.73 23.41
N GLY A 193 12.15 -14.71 22.91
CA GLY A 193 12.75 -15.73 23.77
C GLY A 193 11.78 -16.79 24.30
N VAL A 194 10.69 -17.05 23.59
CA VAL A 194 9.67 -18.06 23.93
C VAL A 194 9.82 -19.26 23.01
N THR A 195 9.61 -20.46 23.52
CA THR A 195 9.61 -21.67 22.70
C THR A 195 8.38 -21.72 21.81
N SER A 196 8.60 -21.85 20.50
CA SER A 196 7.51 -22.01 19.52
C SER A 196 6.87 -23.40 19.66
N LYS A 197 5.56 -23.44 19.39
CA LYS A 197 4.77 -24.68 19.27
C LYS A 197 4.64 -25.14 17.80
N GLU A 198 5.10 -24.31 16.87
CA GLU A 198 4.98 -24.60 15.43
C GLU A 198 6.05 -25.62 14.98
N GLN A 199 5.74 -26.34 13.92
CA GLN A 199 6.69 -27.27 13.30
C GLN A 199 7.92 -26.54 12.76
N TYR A 200 7.74 -25.30 12.29
CA TYR A 200 8.80 -24.46 11.78
C TYR A 200 8.92 -23.21 12.65
N SER A 201 10.10 -22.96 13.14
CA SER A 201 10.47 -21.77 13.90
C SER A 201 11.92 -21.44 13.58
N GLU A 202 12.23 -20.17 13.38
CA GLU A 202 13.60 -19.74 13.07
C GLU A 202 13.86 -18.31 13.54
N ASP A 203 15.13 -18.04 13.86
CA ASP A 203 15.63 -16.72 14.17
C ASP A 203 15.69 -15.85 12.90
N PRO A 204 14.92 -14.78 12.81
CA PRO A 204 14.94 -13.91 11.62
C PRO A 204 16.29 -13.17 11.43
N GLN A 205 17.20 -13.19 12.39
CA GLN A 205 18.57 -12.70 12.22
C GLN A 205 19.41 -13.66 11.36
N ARG A 206 19.11 -14.95 11.38
CA ARG A 206 19.80 -15.99 10.61
C ARG A 206 19.10 -16.23 9.27
N LEU A 207 19.24 -15.27 8.34
CA LEU A 207 18.52 -15.29 7.06
C LEU A 207 18.80 -16.53 6.19
N SER A 208 20.01 -17.12 6.31
CA SER A 208 20.34 -18.38 5.62
C SER A 208 19.48 -19.52 6.12
N ASP A 209 19.32 -19.64 7.44
CA ASP A 209 18.55 -20.70 8.08
C ASP A 209 17.05 -20.47 7.80
N LEU A 210 16.57 -19.24 7.91
CA LEU A 210 15.20 -18.88 7.53
C LEU A 210 14.91 -19.21 6.05
N SER A 211 15.86 -18.97 5.14
CA SER A 211 15.73 -19.35 3.73
C SER A 211 15.61 -20.86 3.54
N ILE A 212 16.32 -21.66 4.35
CA ILE A 212 16.24 -23.12 4.35
C ILE A 212 14.88 -23.58 4.86
N VAL A 213 14.40 -23.00 5.98
CA VAL A 213 13.10 -23.32 6.58
C VAL A 213 11.96 -23.00 5.61
N ILE A 214 11.99 -21.80 5.00
CA ILE A 214 11.00 -21.42 3.97
C ILE A 214 11.04 -22.43 2.81
N SER A 215 12.25 -22.79 2.33
CA SER A 215 12.39 -23.75 1.22
C SER A 215 11.79 -25.09 1.56
N LYS A 216 12.03 -25.57 2.77
CA LYS A 216 11.49 -26.85 3.26
C LYS A 216 9.96 -26.78 3.33
N ALA A 217 9.40 -25.73 3.92
CA ALA A 217 7.96 -25.55 3.99
C ALA A 217 7.31 -25.48 2.58
N LEU A 218 7.95 -24.78 1.64
CA LEU A 218 7.49 -24.72 0.24
C LEU A 218 7.59 -26.07 -0.47
N SER A 219 8.63 -26.86 -0.21
CA SER A 219 8.85 -28.17 -0.85
C SER A 219 7.91 -29.27 -0.34
N GLU A 220 7.43 -29.14 0.88
CA GLU A 220 6.45 -30.05 1.48
C GLU A 220 5.02 -29.78 0.97
N SER A 221 4.80 -28.69 0.22
CA SER A 221 3.54 -28.44 -0.46
C SER A 221 3.18 -29.57 -1.42
N ARG A 222 1.94 -30.01 -1.35
CA ARG A 222 1.40 -31.07 -2.23
C ARG A 222 1.01 -30.57 -3.61
N SER A 223 0.99 -29.25 -3.78
CA SER A 223 0.61 -28.59 -5.03
C SER A 223 1.75 -27.71 -5.54
N PRO A 224 2.84 -28.30 -6.09
CA PRO A 224 3.95 -27.51 -6.63
C PRO A 224 3.45 -26.47 -7.63
N GLY A 225 3.89 -25.21 -7.45
CA GLY A 225 3.43 -24.11 -8.30
C GLY A 225 2.09 -23.48 -7.89
N ASN A 226 1.45 -23.98 -6.83
CA ASN A 226 0.19 -23.40 -6.32
C ASN A 226 0.30 -23.05 -4.82
N VAL A 227 1.40 -22.37 -4.44
CA VAL A 227 1.69 -21.99 -3.08
C VAL A 227 1.61 -20.47 -2.91
N PHE A 228 1.02 -20.05 -1.82
CA PHE A 228 1.00 -18.66 -1.37
C PHE A 228 1.91 -18.52 -0.14
N LEU A 229 2.97 -17.74 -0.25
CA LEU A 229 3.86 -17.39 0.85
C LEU A 229 3.52 -16.02 1.37
N ALA A 230 3.14 -15.92 2.64
CA ALA A 230 3.00 -14.68 3.39
C ALA A 230 4.24 -14.42 4.23
N LEU A 231 4.77 -13.20 4.23
CA LEU A 231 5.87 -12.77 5.10
C LEU A 231 5.48 -11.47 5.82
N ASP A 232 5.12 -11.58 7.08
CA ASP A 232 4.61 -10.47 7.91
C ASP A 232 5.46 -10.30 9.18
N SER A 233 6.45 -9.36 9.22
CA SER A 233 6.71 -8.32 8.25
C SER A 233 8.18 -8.28 7.79
N PHE A 234 8.36 -7.75 6.59
CA PHE A 234 9.68 -7.42 6.05
C PHE A 234 10.35 -6.29 6.84
N THR A 235 9.54 -5.45 7.51
CA THR A 235 10.04 -4.38 8.39
C THR A 235 10.89 -4.95 9.51
N THR A 236 10.34 -5.89 10.25
CA THR A 236 11.02 -6.55 11.38
C THR A 236 12.22 -7.36 10.91
N LEU A 237 12.10 -8.02 9.76
CA LEU A 237 13.23 -8.72 9.16
C LEU A 237 14.42 -7.78 8.93
N ILE A 238 14.20 -6.64 8.25
CA ILE A 238 15.26 -5.65 7.96
C ILE A 238 15.83 -5.04 9.25
N GLN A 239 14.99 -4.76 10.23
CA GLN A 239 15.41 -4.21 11.51
C GLN A 239 16.32 -5.17 12.30
N ARG A 240 16.10 -6.48 12.17
CA ARG A 240 16.85 -7.52 12.88
C ARG A 240 18.12 -7.94 12.14
N SER A 241 18.07 -8.07 10.82
CA SER A 241 19.18 -8.61 10.02
C SER A 241 20.00 -7.53 9.32
N GLY A 242 19.52 -6.27 9.32
CA GLY A 242 20.12 -5.17 8.58
C GLY A 242 19.73 -5.11 7.10
N VAL A 243 19.87 -3.93 6.52
CA VAL A 243 19.39 -3.62 5.16
C VAL A 243 20.04 -4.52 4.12
N ARG A 244 21.37 -4.61 4.10
CA ARG A 244 22.10 -5.34 3.04
C ARG A 244 21.74 -6.83 3.01
N ALA A 245 21.81 -7.50 4.17
CA ALA A 245 21.51 -8.92 4.26
C ALA A 245 20.07 -9.22 3.86
N SER A 246 19.13 -8.35 4.26
CA SER A 246 17.71 -8.47 3.88
C SER A 246 17.46 -8.25 2.39
N PHE A 247 18.26 -7.41 1.74
CA PHE A 247 18.22 -7.25 0.27
C PHE A 247 18.64 -8.52 -0.46
N ASP A 248 19.73 -9.13 -0.05
CA ASP A 248 20.25 -10.37 -0.63
C ASP A 248 19.24 -11.52 -0.40
N PHE A 249 18.66 -11.58 0.78
CA PHE A 249 17.60 -12.53 1.12
C PHE A 249 16.37 -12.32 0.24
N LEU A 250 15.85 -11.09 0.11
CA LEU A 250 14.70 -10.78 -0.75
C LEU A 250 14.96 -11.17 -2.19
N HIS A 251 16.13 -10.83 -2.72
CA HIS A 251 16.52 -11.19 -4.10
C HIS A 251 16.48 -12.70 -4.32
N THR A 252 17.07 -13.47 -3.40
CA THR A 252 17.08 -14.93 -3.44
C THR A 252 15.67 -15.50 -3.30
N LEU A 253 14.87 -14.95 -2.37
CA LEU A 253 13.50 -15.39 -2.15
C LEU A 253 12.61 -15.14 -3.38
N VAL A 254 12.69 -13.96 -3.98
CA VAL A 254 11.93 -13.63 -5.20
C VAL A 254 12.33 -14.53 -6.37
N ALA A 255 13.62 -14.82 -6.56
CA ALA A 255 14.08 -15.76 -7.58
C ALA A 255 13.51 -17.17 -7.36
N LYS A 256 13.50 -17.64 -6.12
CA LYS A 256 12.91 -18.95 -5.73
C LYS A 256 11.40 -18.99 -5.97
N ILE A 257 10.67 -17.94 -5.61
CA ILE A 257 9.24 -17.83 -5.84
C ILE A 257 8.90 -17.90 -7.32
N ARG A 258 9.63 -17.17 -8.16
CA ARG A 258 9.44 -17.18 -9.62
C ARG A 258 9.73 -18.55 -10.23
N SER A 259 10.82 -19.20 -9.84
CA SER A 259 11.18 -20.53 -10.34
C SER A 259 10.17 -21.61 -9.92
N GLY A 260 9.64 -21.49 -8.70
CA GLY A 260 8.65 -22.42 -8.13
C GLY A 260 7.20 -22.11 -8.51
N ARG A 261 6.95 -21.03 -9.25
CA ARG A 261 5.60 -20.50 -9.56
C ARG A 261 4.72 -20.28 -8.33
N ALA A 262 5.33 -20.10 -7.15
CA ALA A 262 4.63 -19.71 -5.94
C ALA A 262 4.36 -18.19 -5.98
N SER A 263 3.39 -17.72 -5.19
CA SER A 263 3.14 -16.28 -5.00
C SER A 263 3.69 -15.85 -3.65
N LEU A 264 4.35 -14.68 -3.59
CA LEU A 264 4.83 -14.07 -2.35
C LEU A 264 4.07 -12.77 -2.08
N VAL A 265 3.58 -12.60 -0.86
CA VAL A 265 3.09 -11.31 -0.36
C VAL A 265 3.80 -11.00 0.95
N GLY A 266 4.44 -9.82 1.02
CA GLY A 266 5.09 -9.34 2.25
C GLY A 266 4.57 -7.97 2.66
N SER A 267 4.63 -7.65 3.97
CA SER A 267 4.33 -6.31 4.48
C SER A 267 5.59 -5.50 4.76
N LEU A 268 5.51 -4.19 4.53
CA LEU A 268 6.59 -3.25 4.84
C LEU A 268 6.01 -1.92 5.35
N SER A 269 6.57 -1.41 6.45
CA SER A 269 6.25 -0.07 6.93
C SER A 269 7.01 0.98 6.14
N ARG A 270 6.27 1.88 5.47
CA ARG A 270 6.86 2.91 4.61
C ARG A 270 7.76 3.89 5.36
N LYS A 271 7.37 4.28 6.57
CA LYS A 271 8.11 5.26 7.39
C LYS A 271 9.27 4.67 8.19
N ALA A 272 9.47 3.34 8.15
CA ALA A 272 10.51 2.69 8.95
C ALA A 272 11.92 2.89 8.38
N PHE A 273 12.06 3.27 7.10
CA PHE A 273 13.34 3.34 6.40
C PHE A 273 13.43 4.57 5.49
N HIS A 274 14.67 4.95 5.19
CA HIS A 274 14.94 6.04 4.24
C HIS A 274 14.32 5.75 2.86
N PRO A 275 13.75 6.77 2.16
CA PRO A 275 13.07 6.58 0.86
C PRO A 275 13.89 5.83 -0.19
N ALA A 276 15.22 6.03 -0.22
CA ALA A 276 16.10 5.31 -1.14
C ALA A 276 16.13 3.78 -0.89
N ILE A 277 16.05 3.35 0.38
CA ILE A 277 15.97 1.93 0.75
C ILE A 277 14.63 1.37 0.29
N ILE A 278 13.55 2.11 0.53
CA ILE A 278 12.21 1.73 0.09
C ILE A 278 12.16 1.57 -1.43
N ALA A 279 12.67 2.54 -2.20
CA ALA A 279 12.72 2.47 -3.66
C ALA A 279 13.49 1.24 -4.15
N ALA A 280 14.65 0.98 -3.55
CA ALA A 280 15.46 -0.18 -3.91
C ALA A 280 14.76 -1.53 -3.60
N ILE A 281 13.98 -1.62 -2.52
CA ILE A 281 13.15 -2.79 -2.22
C ILE A 281 12.03 -2.94 -3.25
N GLN A 282 11.34 -1.85 -3.58
CA GLN A 282 10.27 -1.84 -4.59
C GLN A 282 10.75 -2.33 -5.97
N ASP A 283 12.00 -2.06 -6.32
CA ASP A 283 12.58 -2.52 -7.59
C ASP A 283 12.75 -4.04 -7.67
N LYS A 284 12.92 -4.71 -6.53
CA LYS A 284 13.13 -6.17 -6.48
C LYS A 284 11.85 -6.98 -6.64
N VAL A 285 10.69 -6.40 -6.38
CA VAL A 285 9.39 -7.10 -6.43
C VAL A 285 8.64 -6.82 -7.72
N ASP A 286 7.66 -7.66 -8.03
CA ASP A 286 6.83 -7.54 -9.24
C ASP A 286 5.66 -6.58 -9.05
N GLY A 287 5.10 -6.54 -7.85
CA GLY A 287 3.99 -5.67 -7.48
C GLY A 287 4.21 -4.91 -6.19
N VAL A 288 3.60 -3.73 -6.12
CA VAL A 288 3.57 -2.89 -4.92
C VAL A 288 2.13 -2.44 -4.70
N ILE A 289 1.61 -2.71 -3.51
CA ILE A 289 0.33 -2.20 -3.01
C ILE A 289 0.67 -1.15 -1.95
N GLU A 290 0.25 0.10 -2.16
CA GLU A 290 0.43 1.17 -1.17
C GLU A 290 -0.86 1.45 -0.43
N MET A 291 -0.76 1.58 0.89
CA MET A 291 -1.85 1.87 1.80
C MET A 291 -1.50 3.10 2.64
N LYS A 292 -2.46 4.02 2.79
CA LYS A 292 -2.32 5.17 3.68
C LYS A 292 -3.58 5.37 4.51
N ALA A 293 -3.42 6.05 5.64
CA ALA A 293 -4.50 6.50 6.48
C ALA A 293 -4.31 8.00 6.77
N GLU A 294 -5.38 8.75 6.70
CA GLU A 294 -5.41 10.20 6.90
C GLU A 294 -6.51 10.55 7.89
N ASP A 295 -6.18 11.40 8.85
CA ASP A 295 -7.19 11.95 9.76
C ASP A 295 -8.04 12.97 8.99
N THR A 296 -9.35 12.78 9.05
CA THR A 296 -10.34 13.67 8.46
C THR A 296 -11.32 14.12 9.55
N ILE A 297 -12.14 15.12 9.26
CA ILE A 297 -13.20 15.59 10.18
C ILE A 297 -14.17 14.46 10.55
N GLU A 298 -14.37 13.49 9.64
CA GLU A 298 -15.25 12.34 9.84
C GLU A 298 -14.57 11.14 10.52
N GLY A 299 -13.28 11.26 10.85
CA GLY A 299 -12.45 10.20 11.44
C GLY A 299 -11.32 9.75 10.53
N LEU A 300 -10.82 8.54 10.74
CA LEU A 300 -9.67 8.00 10.00
C LEU A 300 -10.11 7.43 8.65
N SER A 301 -9.79 8.14 7.58
CA SER A 301 -10.01 7.69 6.19
C SER A 301 -8.82 6.88 5.69
N ARG A 302 -9.08 5.78 4.98
CA ARG A 302 -8.05 4.88 4.46
C ARG A 302 -8.11 4.77 2.95
N TYR A 303 -6.94 4.74 2.33
CA TYR A 303 -6.79 4.67 0.88
C TYR A 303 -5.75 3.62 0.49
N ILE A 304 -6.01 2.95 -0.63
CA ILE A 304 -5.16 1.93 -1.23
C ILE A 304 -4.95 2.25 -2.71
N ARG A 305 -3.77 1.95 -3.25
CA ARG A 305 -3.47 1.99 -4.68
C ARG A 305 -2.43 0.94 -5.05
N ILE A 306 -2.26 0.70 -6.34
CA ILE A 306 -1.22 -0.18 -6.87
C ILE A 306 -0.34 0.64 -7.81
N PRO A 307 0.79 1.21 -7.36
CA PRO A 307 1.69 1.99 -8.22
C PRO A 307 2.49 1.12 -9.19
N LYS A 308 2.60 -0.18 -8.92
CA LYS A 308 3.37 -1.13 -9.73
C LYS A 308 2.74 -2.52 -9.69
N MET A 309 2.52 -3.11 -10.87
CA MET A 309 2.19 -4.52 -11.02
C MET A 309 2.69 -4.97 -12.40
N LYS A 310 3.80 -5.72 -12.44
CA LYS A 310 4.35 -6.24 -13.69
C LYS A 310 3.40 -7.27 -14.30
N GLY A 311 3.15 -7.15 -15.59
CA GLY A 311 2.37 -8.11 -16.36
C GLY A 311 0.86 -8.06 -16.13
N ALA A 312 0.33 -7.06 -15.42
CA ALA A 312 -1.11 -6.87 -15.25
C ALA A 312 -1.50 -5.38 -15.33
N ARG A 313 -2.66 -5.10 -15.91
CA ARG A 313 -3.27 -3.77 -15.85
C ARG A 313 -3.75 -3.49 -14.43
N HIS A 314 -3.51 -2.28 -13.95
CA HIS A 314 -3.85 -1.91 -12.58
C HIS A 314 -4.20 -0.43 -12.44
N ILE A 315 -4.96 -0.11 -11.40
CA ILE A 315 -5.37 1.26 -11.07
C ILE A 315 -4.34 1.87 -10.12
N THR A 316 -3.72 2.99 -10.54
CA THR A 316 -2.71 3.70 -9.77
C THR A 316 -3.30 4.81 -8.88
N ALA A 317 -4.57 5.15 -9.06
CA ALA A 317 -5.26 6.15 -8.26
C ALA A 317 -5.52 5.67 -6.84
N TRP A 318 -5.49 6.59 -5.87
CA TRP A 318 -5.88 6.30 -4.50
C TRP A 318 -7.37 5.99 -4.42
N THR A 319 -7.69 4.79 -3.99
CA THR A 319 -9.05 4.27 -3.87
C THR A 319 -9.38 4.13 -2.37
N PRO A 320 -10.50 4.67 -1.90
CA PRO A 320 -10.90 4.52 -0.50
C PRO A 320 -11.26 3.06 -0.19
N TYR A 321 -11.00 2.64 1.04
CA TYR A 321 -11.44 1.36 1.59
C TYR A 321 -11.79 1.47 3.07
N ASP A 322 -12.65 0.58 3.54
CA ASP A 322 -12.97 0.41 4.94
C ASP A 322 -12.33 -0.88 5.49
N LYS A 323 -12.11 -0.89 6.79
CA LYS A 323 -11.63 -2.07 7.53
C LYS A 323 -12.74 -2.60 8.41
N ASP A 324 -13.21 -3.80 8.10
CA ASP A 324 -14.19 -4.54 8.89
C ASP A 324 -13.49 -5.71 9.61
N PRO A 325 -13.67 -5.89 10.92
CA PRO A 325 -13.02 -6.97 11.66
C PRO A 325 -13.33 -8.37 11.12
N SER A 326 -14.55 -8.58 10.61
CA SER A 326 -15.03 -9.89 10.16
C SER A 326 -14.88 -10.11 8.64
N LYS A 327 -14.72 -9.05 7.86
CA LYS A 327 -14.63 -9.12 6.39
C LYS A 327 -13.27 -8.72 5.85
N GLY A 328 -12.38 -8.18 6.70
CA GLY A 328 -11.10 -7.63 6.28
C GLY A 328 -11.23 -6.25 5.64
N LEU A 329 -10.52 -6.02 4.55
CA LEU A 329 -10.65 -4.81 3.75
C LEU A 329 -11.84 -4.92 2.81
N VAL A 330 -12.69 -3.91 2.82
CA VAL A 330 -13.90 -3.88 2.01
C VAL A 330 -13.96 -2.58 1.19
N VAL A 331 -14.61 -2.66 0.03
CA VAL A 331 -14.96 -1.47 -0.75
C VAL A 331 -16.01 -0.69 0.04
N PRO A 332 -15.84 0.63 0.26
CA PRO A 332 -16.80 1.41 1.00
C PRO A 332 -18.18 1.33 0.34
N GLN A 333 -19.19 1.00 1.12
CA GLN A 333 -20.57 1.18 0.65
C GLN A 333 -20.82 2.69 0.56
N GLN A 334 -21.35 3.14 -0.58
CA GLN A 334 -21.80 4.54 -0.70
C GLN A 334 -22.74 4.81 0.49
N ARG A 335 -22.27 5.63 1.45
CA ARG A 335 -23.19 6.20 2.42
C ARG A 335 -24.09 7.13 1.63
N ASN A 336 -25.35 6.72 1.42
CA ASN A 336 -26.36 7.64 0.98
C ASN A 336 -26.36 8.80 1.97
N ALA A 337 -25.96 9.98 1.50
CA ALA A 337 -26.09 11.19 2.28
C ALA A 337 -27.59 11.36 2.57
N LEU A 338 -27.95 11.24 3.85
CA LEU A 338 -29.24 11.64 4.37
C LEU A 338 -29.29 13.15 4.48
#